data_d032b267cb695fa0dfb56bf056c0afe6
#
_entry.id   d032b267cb695fa0dfb56bf056c0afe6
#
_cell.length_a   1.000
_cell.length_b   1.000
_cell.length_c   1.000
_cell.angle_alpha   90.00
_cell.angle_beta   90.00
_cell.angle_gamma   90.00
#
_symmetry.space_group_name_H-M   'P 1'
#
loop_
_entity.id
_entity.type
_entity.pdbx_description
1 polymer ?
#
loop_
_entity_poly.entity_id
_entity_poly.type
_entity_poly.pdbx_seq_one_letter_code
_entity_poly.pdbx_strand_id
1 'polypeptide(L)'
;MTVDATPPPPPAQPPPPHLPPPELPPGLVAEYLESARSQLGVLAGLAERLVVAASDPEAIDALRRETHKVHGSAGSYGFMEASRLAAGMEATVKDWAARPDEPDVERGSLARWFVKRLAELLGLEVPDPSAPPPAPPPVRSDPPPRVGPPPRPAPRPPTQRPAARPARAAPPALTPKPAEPSVVASAGAAQVPEVIYVEDDAALAELLEYGLRAHGYRFLAYRNGRDALRELLALDVHGTHPLLLLDVDLPALDGYSILGALDRERPGTYRVVFTTVHGTEEEQLRGLEAGALDYLVKPISLRVALEKIKRWVGGGR
;
A
#
# COMPACT_ATOMS: atom_id res chain seq x y z
N MET A 1 -52.95 -19.75 1.59
CA MET A 1 -51.78 -19.07 1.01
C MET A 1 -50.64 -19.25 2.01
N THR A 2 -49.84 -20.26 1.82
CA THR A 2 -48.67 -20.58 2.63
C THR A 2 -47.50 -19.77 2.08
N VAL A 3 -46.96 -18.85 2.91
CA VAL A 3 -45.78 -18.06 2.59
C VAL A 3 -44.58 -18.97 2.77
N ASP A 4 -43.89 -19.28 1.67
CA ASP A 4 -42.68 -20.09 1.62
C ASP A 4 -41.54 -19.25 2.20
N ALA A 5 -41.10 -19.52 3.43
CA ALA A 5 -40.03 -18.84 4.09
C ALA A 5 -38.68 -19.46 3.67
N THR A 6 -37.99 -18.82 2.75
CA THR A 6 -36.61 -19.17 2.38
C THR A 6 -35.72 -19.06 3.64
N PRO A 7 -34.94 -20.12 4.01
CA PRO A 7 -34.06 -20.04 5.17
C PRO A 7 -32.96 -19.01 4.95
N PRO A 8 -32.49 -18.35 6.02
CA PRO A 8 -31.41 -17.36 5.93
C PRO A 8 -30.11 -18.02 5.45
N PRO A 9 -29.26 -17.30 4.69
CA PRO A 9 -27.98 -17.81 4.22
C PRO A 9 -27.08 -18.20 5.41
N PRO A 10 -26.24 -19.24 5.26
CA PRO A 10 -25.32 -19.65 6.31
C PRO A 10 -24.33 -18.52 6.64
N PRO A 11 -23.89 -18.42 7.90
CA PRO A 11 -22.93 -17.39 8.31
C PRO A 11 -21.63 -17.54 7.51
N ALA A 12 -21.04 -16.41 7.07
CA ALA A 12 -19.80 -16.35 6.35
C ALA A 12 -18.69 -17.07 7.16
N GLN A 13 -17.95 -17.96 6.49
CA GLN A 13 -16.82 -18.63 7.11
C GLN A 13 -15.76 -17.58 7.46
N PRO A 14 -15.13 -17.67 8.66
CA PRO A 14 -14.02 -16.78 9.00
C PRO A 14 -12.89 -16.97 7.97
N PRO A 15 -12.17 -15.89 7.61
CA PRO A 15 -11.04 -15.97 6.70
C PRO A 15 -10.02 -16.98 7.24
N PRO A 16 -9.32 -17.72 6.37
CA PRO A 16 -8.31 -18.69 6.80
C PRO A 16 -7.24 -17.98 7.63
N PRO A 17 -6.70 -18.63 8.67
CA PRO A 17 -5.65 -18.03 9.50
C PRO A 17 -4.47 -17.64 8.60
N HIS A 18 -4.02 -16.39 8.70
CA HIS A 18 -2.82 -15.94 8.02
C HIS A 18 -1.65 -16.79 8.51
N LEU A 19 -1.15 -17.66 7.66
CA LEU A 19 0.10 -18.36 7.90
C LEU A 19 1.21 -17.29 8.01
N PRO A 20 2.09 -17.38 9.03
CA PRO A 20 3.24 -16.51 9.08
C PRO A 20 4.04 -16.68 7.77
N PRO A 21 4.61 -15.59 7.23
CA PRO A 21 5.43 -15.69 6.02
C PRO A 21 6.53 -16.73 6.26
N PRO A 22 6.87 -17.56 5.25
CA PRO A 22 7.93 -18.56 5.39
C PRO A 22 9.22 -17.84 5.82
N GLU A 23 9.90 -18.38 6.84
CA GLU A 23 11.20 -17.87 7.25
C GLU A 23 12.16 -18.02 6.06
N LEU A 24 12.56 -16.91 5.48
CA LEU A 24 13.50 -16.88 4.36
C LEU A 24 14.88 -17.33 4.84
N PRO A 25 15.63 -18.12 4.06
CA PRO A 25 16.99 -18.49 4.40
C PRO A 25 17.86 -17.26 4.68
N PRO A 26 18.69 -17.28 5.74
CA PRO A 26 19.65 -16.21 6.02
C PRO A 26 20.55 -16.00 4.79
N GLY A 27 20.59 -14.80 4.25
CA GLY A 27 21.38 -14.47 3.05
C GLY A 27 20.51 -14.08 1.85
N LEU A 28 19.34 -14.66 1.63
CA LEU A 28 18.47 -14.26 0.52
C LEU A 28 17.99 -12.82 0.66
N VAL A 29 17.68 -12.39 1.87
CA VAL A 29 17.29 -10.99 2.14
C VAL A 29 18.47 -10.05 1.86
N ALA A 30 19.70 -10.44 2.24
CA ALA A 30 20.90 -9.64 1.96
C ALA A 30 21.18 -9.52 0.45
N GLU A 31 21.05 -10.61 -0.31
CA GLU A 31 21.17 -10.60 -1.77
C GLU A 31 20.09 -9.73 -2.42
N TYR A 32 18.85 -9.82 -1.92
CA TYR A 32 17.77 -8.95 -2.38
C TYR A 32 18.08 -7.48 -2.12
N LEU A 33 18.53 -7.10 -0.92
CA LEU A 33 18.86 -5.71 -0.57
C LEU A 33 20.01 -5.16 -1.41
N GLU A 34 21.01 -5.99 -1.77
CA GLU A 34 22.07 -5.57 -2.68
C GLU A 34 21.54 -5.30 -4.10
N SER A 35 20.65 -6.16 -4.61
CA SER A 35 19.94 -5.94 -5.86
C SER A 35 19.05 -4.69 -5.80
N ALA A 36 18.32 -4.51 -4.70
CA ALA A 36 17.45 -3.36 -4.48
C ALA A 36 18.23 -2.04 -4.41
N ARG A 37 19.46 -2.04 -3.83
CA ARG A 37 20.34 -0.86 -3.84
C ARG A 37 20.72 -0.44 -5.26
N SER A 38 21.09 -1.40 -6.10
CA SER A 38 21.37 -1.12 -7.52
C SER A 38 20.15 -0.57 -8.24
N GLN A 39 18.97 -1.13 -7.96
CA GLN A 39 17.69 -0.69 -8.52
C GLN A 39 17.30 0.72 -8.06
N LEU A 40 17.54 1.06 -6.79
CA LEU A 40 17.34 2.42 -6.27
C LEU A 40 18.21 3.44 -7.01
N GLY A 41 19.45 3.09 -7.38
CA GLY A 41 20.30 3.96 -8.20
C GLY A 41 19.71 4.25 -9.58
N VAL A 42 19.15 3.23 -10.23
CA VAL A 42 18.45 3.40 -11.51
C VAL A 42 17.23 4.29 -11.36
N LEU A 43 16.40 4.04 -10.34
CA LEU A 43 15.20 4.82 -10.03
C LEU A 43 15.56 6.29 -9.73
N ALA A 44 16.64 6.54 -8.98
CA ALA A 44 17.12 7.91 -8.71
C ALA A 44 17.53 8.64 -9.98
N GLY A 45 18.27 7.99 -10.88
CA GLY A 45 18.63 8.57 -12.18
C GLY A 45 17.41 8.90 -13.06
N LEU A 46 16.38 8.04 -13.04
CA LEU A 46 15.14 8.28 -13.76
C LEU A 46 14.34 9.44 -13.16
N ALA A 47 14.33 9.57 -11.83
CA ALA A 47 13.70 10.69 -11.15
C ALA A 47 14.35 12.03 -11.55
N GLU A 48 15.70 12.08 -11.64
CA GLU A 48 16.43 13.28 -12.10
C GLU A 48 16.12 13.62 -13.56
N ARG A 49 16.01 12.62 -14.44
CA ARG A 49 15.59 12.84 -15.83
C ARG A 49 14.19 13.47 -15.90
N LEU A 50 13.24 13.00 -15.08
CA LEU A 50 11.88 13.54 -15.03
C LEU A 50 11.80 14.95 -14.42
N VAL A 51 12.76 15.33 -13.56
CA VAL A 51 12.88 16.74 -13.10
C VAL A 51 13.26 17.65 -14.26
N VAL A 52 14.16 17.20 -15.14
CA VAL A 52 14.61 18.00 -16.29
C VAL A 52 13.58 17.98 -17.42
N ALA A 53 12.96 16.83 -17.67
CA ALA A 53 12.01 16.61 -18.74
C ALA A 53 10.84 15.76 -18.24
N ALA A 54 9.82 16.39 -17.68
CA ALA A 54 8.68 15.73 -17.04
C ALA A 54 7.87 14.81 -17.98
N SER A 55 7.94 15.03 -19.29
CA SER A 55 7.24 14.24 -20.32
C SER A 55 8.18 13.29 -21.09
N ASP A 56 9.39 13.02 -20.57
CA ASP A 56 10.34 12.07 -21.19
C ASP A 56 9.74 10.65 -21.24
N PRO A 57 9.31 10.17 -22.42
CA PRO A 57 8.59 8.92 -22.54
C PRO A 57 9.46 7.70 -22.20
N GLU A 58 10.77 7.78 -22.49
CA GLU A 58 11.69 6.72 -22.16
C GLU A 58 11.92 6.61 -20.65
N ALA A 59 12.03 7.77 -19.95
CA ALA A 59 12.17 7.79 -18.51
C ALA A 59 10.89 7.30 -17.83
N ILE A 60 9.71 7.69 -18.30
CA ILE A 60 8.42 7.24 -17.80
C ILE A 60 8.29 5.72 -17.96
N ASP A 61 8.56 5.18 -19.16
CA ASP A 61 8.44 3.73 -19.39
C ASP A 61 9.50 2.92 -18.62
N ALA A 62 10.72 3.44 -18.49
CA ALA A 62 11.74 2.82 -17.65
C ALA A 62 11.33 2.85 -16.16
N LEU A 63 10.81 3.96 -15.64
CA LEU A 63 10.32 4.07 -14.27
C LEU A 63 9.19 3.07 -14.01
N ARG A 64 8.27 2.91 -14.96
CA ARG A 64 7.20 1.92 -14.88
C ARG A 64 7.75 0.49 -14.73
N ARG A 65 8.74 0.13 -15.55
CA ARG A 65 9.36 -1.20 -15.48
C ARG A 65 10.08 -1.46 -14.15
N GLU A 66 10.80 -0.45 -13.65
CA GLU A 66 11.54 -0.60 -12.39
C GLU A 66 10.58 -0.64 -11.18
N THR A 67 9.54 0.18 -11.16
CA THR A 67 8.51 0.11 -10.09
C THR A 67 7.78 -1.22 -10.09
N HIS A 68 7.46 -1.78 -11.27
CA HIS A 68 6.87 -3.11 -11.40
C HIS A 68 7.77 -4.21 -10.82
N LYS A 69 9.08 -4.16 -11.06
CA LYS A 69 10.03 -5.13 -10.48
C LYS A 69 10.04 -5.06 -8.95
N VAL A 70 10.07 -3.85 -8.37
CA VAL A 70 10.01 -3.67 -6.91
C VAL A 70 8.69 -4.20 -6.37
N HIS A 71 7.56 -3.83 -6.98
CA HIS A 71 6.24 -4.31 -6.59
C HIS A 71 6.20 -5.85 -6.57
N GLY A 72 6.67 -6.50 -7.61
CA GLY A 72 6.64 -7.96 -7.72
C GLY A 72 7.61 -8.70 -6.80
N SER A 73 8.70 -8.07 -6.36
CA SER A 73 9.75 -8.73 -5.59
C SER A 73 9.72 -8.39 -4.09
N ALA A 74 9.56 -7.13 -3.71
CA ALA A 74 9.72 -6.68 -2.33
C ALA A 74 8.85 -7.45 -1.32
N GLY A 75 7.59 -7.71 -1.67
CA GLY A 75 6.66 -8.46 -0.84
C GLY A 75 7.13 -9.89 -0.55
N SER A 76 7.75 -10.55 -1.52
CA SER A 76 8.28 -11.92 -1.39
C SER A 76 9.45 -12.01 -0.42
N TYR A 77 10.15 -10.90 -0.17
CA TYR A 77 11.25 -10.79 0.78
C TYR A 77 10.85 -10.14 2.11
N GLY A 78 9.54 -9.97 2.37
CA GLY A 78 9.01 -9.44 3.62
C GLY A 78 8.84 -7.91 3.67
N PHE A 79 9.20 -7.18 2.61
CA PHE A 79 9.07 -5.73 2.51
C PHE A 79 7.70 -5.34 1.93
N MET A 80 6.63 -5.70 2.64
CA MET A 80 5.26 -5.51 2.16
C MET A 80 4.90 -4.04 1.90
N GLU A 81 5.33 -3.12 2.77
CA GLU A 81 5.07 -1.68 2.59
C GLU A 81 5.80 -1.13 1.35
N ALA A 82 7.04 -1.56 1.11
CA ALA A 82 7.79 -1.20 -0.10
C ALA A 82 7.09 -1.72 -1.37
N SER A 83 6.58 -2.96 -1.34
CA SER A 83 5.79 -3.53 -2.43
C SER A 83 4.51 -2.74 -2.71
N ARG A 84 3.76 -2.37 -1.68
CA ARG A 84 2.51 -1.59 -1.81
C ARG A 84 2.77 -0.16 -2.31
N LEU A 85 3.81 0.50 -1.79
CA LEU A 85 4.25 1.80 -2.29
C LEU A 85 4.60 1.73 -3.79
N ALA A 86 5.35 0.71 -4.18
CA ALA A 86 5.70 0.48 -5.58
C ALA A 86 4.47 0.19 -6.46
N ALA A 87 3.45 -0.53 -5.95
CA ALA A 87 2.19 -0.75 -6.67
C ALA A 87 1.44 0.56 -6.95
N GLY A 88 1.33 1.44 -5.95
CA GLY A 88 0.72 2.77 -6.11
C GLY A 88 1.49 3.65 -7.10
N MET A 89 2.82 3.63 -7.03
CA MET A 89 3.65 4.37 -7.98
C MET A 89 3.57 3.77 -9.39
N GLU A 90 3.57 2.45 -9.55
CA GLU A 90 3.37 1.78 -10.84
C GLU A 90 2.05 2.20 -11.50
N ALA A 91 0.95 2.21 -10.74
CA ALA A 91 -0.35 2.66 -11.22
C ALA A 91 -0.31 4.13 -11.68
N THR A 92 0.39 4.98 -10.93
CA THR A 92 0.56 6.41 -11.25
C THR A 92 1.40 6.60 -12.52
N VAL A 93 2.54 5.90 -12.63
CA VAL A 93 3.43 6.01 -13.81
C VAL A 93 2.78 5.41 -15.06
N LYS A 94 1.96 4.37 -14.92
CA LYS A 94 1.17 3.79 -16.00
C LYS A 94 0.18 4.82 -16.57
N ASP A 95 -0.42 5.61 -15.71
CA ASP A 95 -1.30 6.70 -16.13
C ASP A 95 -0.53 7.84 -16.82
N TRP A 96 0.69 8.19 -16.35
CA TRP A 96 1.56 9.15 -17.04
C TRP A 96 1.92 8.69 -18.47
N ALA A 97 2.20 7.39 -18.64
CA ALA A 97 2.51 6.83 -19.95
C ALA A 97 1.32 6.91 -20.92
N ALA A 98 0.10 6.77 -20.40
CA ALA A 98 -1.12 6.89 -21.19
C ALA A 98 -1.44 8.35 -21.59
N ARG A 99 -0.95 9.34 -20.83
CA ARG A 99 -1.22 10.77 -20.99
C ARG A 99 0.02 11.61 -20.73
N PRO A 100 1.04 11.55 -21.60
CA PRO A 100 2.32 12.21 -21.36
C PRO A 100 2.25 13.74 -21.29
N ASP A 101 1.28 14.33 -21.99
CA ASP A 101 1.15 15.79 -22.14
C ASP A 101 0.26 16.46 -21.08
N GLU A 102 -0.34 15.69 -20.16
CA GLU A 102 -1.16 16.24 -19.07
C GLU A 102 -0.35 16.31 -17.76
N PRO A 103 0.25 17.47 -17.41
CA PRO A 103 0.94 17.63 -16.15
C PRO A 103 -0.08 17.95 -15.05
N ASP A 104 -0.27 17.06 -14.12
CA ASP A 104 -1.13 17.27 -12.95
C ASP A 104 -0.36 17.18 -11.62
N VAL A 105 0.81 16.57 -11.63
CA VAL A 105 1.76 16.51 -10.52
C VAL A 105 3.16 16.77 -11.08
N GLU A 106 4.02 17.41 -10.31
CA GLU A 106 5.45 17.48 -10.65
C GLU A 106 6.07 16.08 -10.63
N ARG A 107 6.10 15.43 -11.79
CA ARG A 107 6.50 14.02 -11.95
C ARG A 107 7.89 13.74 -11.38
N GLY A 108 8.84 14.65 -11.61
CA GLY A 108 10.19 14.53 -11.06
C GLY A 108 10.22 14.60 -9.54
N SER A 109 9.48 15.53 -8.95
CA SER A 109 9.38 15.67 -7.49
C SER A 109 8.71 14.46 -6.84
N LEU A 110 7.63 13.93 -7.43
CA LEU A 110 6.99 12.71 -6.96
C LEU A 110 7.91 11.50 -7.09
N ALA A 111 8.63 11.37 -8.21
CA ALA A 111 9.58 10.28 -8.41
C ALA A 111 10.74 10.34 -7.38
N ARG A 112 11.29 11.53 -7.10
CA ARG A 112 12.31 11.71 -6.05
C ARG A 112 11.78 11.32 -4.66
N TRP A 113 10.58 11.77 -4.32
CA TRP A 113 9.94 11.41 -3.06
C TRP A 113 9.74 9.89 -2.95
N PHE A 114 9.25 9.25 -4.02
CA PHE A 114 9.07 7.80 -4.07
C PHE A 114 10.38 7.05 -3.84
N VAL A 115 11.47 7.43 -4.53
CA VAL A 115 12.78 6.79 -4.39
C VAL A 115 13.30 6.91 -2.95
N LYS A 116 13.19 8.12 -2.36
CA LYS A 116 13.59 8.35 -0.98
C LYS A 116 12.77 7.46 -0.02
N ARG A 117 11.45 7.45 -0.17
CA ARG A 117 10.58 6.68 0.71
C ARG A 117 10.78 5.17 0.55
N LEU A 118 10.98 4.70 -0.67
CA LEU A 118 11.30 3.31 -0.96
C LEU A 118 12.61 2.87 -0.28
N ALA A 119 13.65 3.72 -0.35
CA ALA A 119 14.92 3.45 0.32
C ALA A 119 14.73 3.33 1.85
N GLU A 120 13.97 4.23 2.47
CA GLU A 120 13.65 4.19 3.91
C GLU A 120 12.94 2.88 4.29
N LEU A 121 11.93 2.45 3.51
CA LEU A 121 11.19 1.21 3.75
C LEU A 121 12.03 -0.05 3.58
N LEU A 122 13.07 0.01 2.75
CA LEU A 122 14.04 -1.07 2.56
C LEU A 122 15.22 -1.01 3.55
N GLY A 123 15.31 0.05 4.38
CA GLY A 123 16.46 0.29 5.27
C GLY A 123 17.76 0.58 4.50
N LEU A 124 17.65 1.21 3.32
CA LEU A 124 18.77 1.56 2.45
C LEU A 124 18.92 3.08 2.36
N GLU A 125 20.12 3.53 1.99
CA GLU A 125 20.36 4.91 1.59
C GLU A 125 20.09 5.07 0.08
N VAL A 126 19.61 6.25 -0.32
CA VAL A 126 19.46 6.57 -1.75
C VAL A 126 20.85 6.73 -2.36
N PRO A 127 21.22 5.93 -3.36
CA PRO A 127 22.50 6.07 -4.03
C PRO A 127 22.59 7.43 -4.74
N ASP A 128 23.78 8.03 -4.76
CA ASP A 128 24.02 9.23 -5.56
C ASP A 128 23.83 8.89 -7.04
N PRO A 129 22.90 9.54 -7.76
CA PRO A 129 22.65 9.25 -9.17
C PRO A 129 23.84 9.59 -10.08
N SER A 130 24.80 10.38 -9.62
CA SER A 130 26.05 10.69 -10.32
C SER A 130 27.16 9.67 -10.03
N ALA A 131 27.00 8.78 -9.06
CA ALA A 131 28.00 7.75 -8.78
C ALA A 131 28.03 6.71 -9.91
N PRO A 132 29.23 6.26 -10.34
CA PRO A 132 29.29 5.18 -11.31
C PRO A 132 28.61 3.92 -10.73
N PRO A 133 27.88 3.16 -11.57
CA PRO A 133 27.22 1.95 -11.11
C PRO A 133 28.25 1.02 -10.43
N PRO A 134 27.88 0.37 -9.31
CA PRO A 134 28.77 -0.57 -8.67
C PRO A 134 29.20 -1.63 -9.68
N ALA A 135 30.50 -1.98 -9.70
CA ALA A 135 31.01 -2.99 -10.60
C ALA A 135 30.20 -4.28 -10.42
N PRO A 136 29.80 -4.94 -11.52
CA PRO A 136 29.07 -6.20 -11.41
C PRO A 136 29.86 -7.16 -10.53
N PRO A 137 29.22 -7.91 -9.64
CA PRO A 137 29.91 -8.87 -8.80
C PRO A 137 30.71 -9.81 -9.70
N PRO A 138 31.92 -10.19 -9.28
CA PRO A 138 32.76 -11.08 -10.09
C PRO A 138 31.95 -12.34 -10.40
N VAL A 139 31.76 -12.59 -11.69
CA VAL A 139 31.12 -13.81 -12.16
C VAL A 139 31.92 -14.98 -11.58
N ARG A 140 31.36 -15.64 -10.57
CA ARG A 140 31.93 -16.88 -10.08
C ARG A 140 31.83 -17.88 -11.24
N SER A 141 32.92 -18.05 -11.94
CA SER A 141 33.08 -19.17 -12.87
C SER A 141 33.24 -20.43 -12.02
N ASP A 142 32.12 -21.00 -11.63
CA ASP A 142 32.14 -22.34 -11.07
C ASP A 142 32.70 -23.27 -12.11
N PRO A 143 33.72 -24.04 -11.79
CA PRO A 143 34.20 -25.08 -12.71
C PRO A 143 33.05 -26.05 -12.99
N PRO A 144 32.90 -26.54 -14.24
CA PRO A 144 31.81 -27.45 -14.57
C PRO A 144 31.82 -28.64 -13.62
N PRO A 145 30.61 -29.06 -13.11
CA PRO A 145 30.53 -30.16 -12.17
C PRO A 145 31.14 -31.42 -12.79
N ARG A 146 32.15 -31.96 -12.14
CA ARG A 146 32.68 -33.27 -12.50
C ARG A 146 31.59 -34.30 -12.28
N VAL A 147 31.01 -34.81 -13.34
CA VAL A 147 30.07 -35.93 -13.31
C VAL A 147 30.84 -37.18 -12.91
N GLY A 148 30.83 -37.50 -11.64
CA GLY A 148 31.27 -38.82 -11.15
C GLY A 148 30.11 -39.80 -11.26
N PRO A 149 30.41 -41.11 -11.39
CA PRO A 149 29.35 -42.12 -11.49
C PRO A 149 28.48 -42.13 -10.20
N PRO A 150 27.17 -42.44 -10.33
CA PRO A 150 26.27 -42.40 -9.21
C PRO A 150 26.65 -43.41 -8.14
N PRO A 151 26.63 -43.03 -6.85
CA PRO A 151 26.87 -43.99 -5.76
C PRO A 151 25.74 -44.97 -5.66
N ARG A 152 26.08 -46.26 -5.43
CA ARG A 152 25.12 -47.33 -5.15
C ARG A 152 24.35 -47.01 -3.87
N PRO A 153 23.04 -47.31 -3.82
CA PRO A 153 22.25 -47.08 -2.63
C PRO A 153 22.72 -48.00 -1.49
N ALA A 154 23.02 -47.37 -0.36
CA ALA A 154 23.32 -48.05 0.88
C ALA A 154 22.02 -48.61 1.56
N PRO A 155 22.08 -49.72 2.28
CA PRO A 155 20.90 -50.30 2.96
C PRO A 155 20.45 -49.39 4.11
N ARG A 156 19.12 -49.21 4.22
CA ARG A 156 18.49 -48.42 5.28
C ARG A 156 18.72 -49.08 6.66
N PRO A 157 19.16 -48.31 7.67
CA PRO A 157 19.14 -48.78 9.05
C PRO A 157 17.71 -48.72 9.64
N PRO A 158 17.40 -49.54 10.66
CA PRO A 158 16.06 -49.61 11.24
C PRO A 158 15.71 -48.31 12.00
N THR A 159 14.45 -47.91 11.85
CA THR A 159 13.84 -46.75 12.52
C THR A 159 13.85 -46.91 14.04
N GLN A 160 14.66 -46.10 14.72
CA GLN A 160 14.53 -45.84 16.14
C GLN A 160 13.60 -44.62 16.34
N ARG A 161 12.58 -44.83 17.17
CA ARG A 161 11.60 -43.85 17.60
C ARG A 161 12.30 -42.81 18.52
N PRO A 162 12.24 -41.51 18.24
CA PRO A 162 12.86 -40.53 19.12
C PRO A 162 12.05 -40.33 20.38
N ALA A 163 12.77 -40.37 21.52
CA ALA A 163 12.24 -40.05 22.85
C ALA A 163 11.89 -38.53 22.90
N ALA A 164 10.81 -38.25 23.61
CA ALA A 164 10.31 -36.90 23.83
C ALA A 164 11.38 -35.97 24.46
N ARG A 165 11.65 -34.84 23.83
CA ARG A 165 12.52 -33.78 24.32
C ARG A 165 11.68 -32.84 25.20
N PRO A 166 12.15 -32.40 26.37
CA PRO A 166 11.40 -31.49 27.23
C PRO A 166 11.22 -30.11 26.57
N ALA A 167 10.03 -29.58 26.76
CA ALA A 167 9.62 -28.28 26.25
C ALA A 167 10.56 -27.15 26.78
N ARG A 168 11.20 -26.44 25.86
CA ARG A 168 11.93 -25.21 26.14
C ARG A 168 10.92 -24.10 26.30
N ALA A 169 10.99 -23.37 27.42
CA ALA A 169 10.14 -22.23 27.70
C ALA A 169 10.21 -21.18 26.57
N ALA A 170 9.04 -20.73 26.11
CA ALA A 170 8.89 -19.66 25.15
C ALA A 170 9.45 -18.35 25.71
N PRO A 171 10.13 -17.52 24.90
CA PRO A 171 10.48 -16.17 25.30
C PRO A 171 9.20 -15.33 25.50
N PRO A 172 9.21 -14.32 26.40
CA PRO A 172 8.04 -13.51 26.66
C PRO A 172 7.60 -12.78 25.39
N ALA A 173 6.31 -12.91 25.08
CA ALA A 173 5.68 -12.17 24.00
C ALA A 173 5.89 -10.67 24.23
N LEU A 174 6.52 -9.99 23.26
CA LEU A 174 6.54 -8.54 23.19
C LEU A 174 5.08 -8.11 22.99
N THR A 175 4.50 -7.55 24.03
CA THR A 175 3.22 -6.84 23.92
C THR A 175 3.37 -5.73 22.88
N PRO A 176 2.53 -5.66 21.85
CA PRO A 176 2.56 -4.53 20.93
C PRO A 176 2.29 -3.26 21.74
N LYS A 177 3.23 -2.31 21.68
CA LYS A 177 3.03 -0.95 22.19
C LYS A 177 1.73 -0.43 21.56
N PRO A 178 0.78 0.14 22.32
CA PRO A 178 -0.40 0.75 21.73
C PRO A 178 0.07 1.76 20.69
N ALA A 179 -0.39 1.61 19.45
CA ALA A 179 -0.13 2.58 18.41
C ALA A 179 -0.70 3.93 18.87
N GLU A 180 0.16 4.93 18.98
CA GLU A 180 -0.29 6.29 19.24
C GLU A 180 -1.23 6.70 18.11
N PRO A 181 -2.32 7.42 18.38
CA PRO A 181 -3.25 7.86 17.34
C PRO A 181 -2.49 8.79 16.39
N SER A 182 -2.09 8.27 15.24
CA SER A 182 -1.42 9.06 14.21
C SER A 182 -2.46 9.88 13.47
N VAL A 183 -2.83 11.02 14.05
CA VAL A 183 -3.58 12.04 13.34
C VAL A 183 -2.56 12.91 12.62
N VAL A 184 -2.49 12.80 11.29
CA VAL A 184 -1.70 13.70 10.47
C VAL A 184 -2.62 14.79 9.94
N ALA A 185 -2.36 16.03 10.33
CA ALA A 185 -3.08 17.20 9.85
C ALA A 185 -2.18 18.06 8.95
N SER A 186 -2.75 18.63 7.89
CA SER A 186 -2.06 19.69 7.16
C SER A 186 -1.87 20.90 8.06
N ALA A 187 -0.76 21.64 7.89
CA ALA A 187 -0.47 22.83 8.66
C ALA A 187 -1.60 23.86 8.51
N GLY A 188 -2.36 24.10 9.59
CA GLY A 188 -3.51 25.02 9.60
C GLY A 188 -4.68 24.52 10.44
N ALA A 189 -4.43 23.94 11.63
CA ALA A 189 -5.38 23.23 12.50
C ALA A 189 -6.64 23.98 12.97
N ALA A 190 -6.94 25.16 12.46
CA ALA A 190 -8.16 25.91 12.78
C ALA A 190 -9.19 25.93 11.64
N GLN A 191 -8.91 25.27 10.51
CA GLN A 191 -9.81 25.29 9.35
C GLN A 191 -10.37 23.90 9.09
N VAL A 192 -11.67 23.86 8.74
CA VAL A 192 -12.38 22.61 8.41
C VAL A 192 -11.65 21.88 7.27
N PRO A 193 -11.40 20.57 7.38
CA PRO A 193 -10.75 19.79 6.32
C PRO A 193 -11.66 19.71 5.08
N GLU A 194 -11.06 19.72 3.90
CA GLU A 194 -11.76 19.47 2.63
C GLU A 194 -11.82 17.99 2.32
N VAL A 195 -10.77 17.27 2.73
CA VAL A 195 -10.61 15.83 2.53
C VAL A 195 -10.25 15.19 3.86
N ILE A 196 -10.89 14.08 4.14
CA ILE A 196 -10.55 13.19 5.25
C ILE A 196 -10.32 11.81 4.64
N TYR A 197 -9.30 11.11 5.09
CA TYR A 197 -9.14 9.73 4.65
C TYR A 197 -8.81 8.80 5.82
N VAL A 198 -9.32 7.57 5.71
CA VAL A 198 -9.10 6.50 6.68
C VAL A 198 -8.50 5.33 5.93
N GLU A 199 -7.24 5.04 6.20
CA GLU A 199 -6.42 4.07 5.46
C GLU A 199 -5.36 3.49 6.39
N ASP A 200 -5.34 2.18 6.60
CA ASP A 200 -4.36 1.52 7.46
C ASP A 200 -3.04 1.22 6.72
N ASP A 201 -3.07 1.14 5.40
CA ASP A 201 -1.87 1.01 4.57
C ASP A 201 -1.05 2.32 4.60
N ALA A 202 0.04 2.30 5.36
CA ALA A 202 0.91 3.47 5.53
C ALA A 202 1.46 3.98 4.19
N ALA A 203 1.83 3.08 3.27
CA ALA A 203 2.43 3.44 1.99
C ALA A 203 1.43 4.16 1.07
N LEU A 204 0.20 3.65 0.98
CA LEU A 204 -0.86 4.29 0.20
C LEU A 204 -1.26 5.63 0.80
N ALA A 205 -1.41 5.67 2.12
CA ALA A 205 -1.76 6.90 2.80
C ALA A 205 -0.70 7.99 2.61
N GLU A 206 0.58 7.67 2.69
CA GLU A 206 1.67 8.64 2.44
C GLU A 206 1.69 9.13 1.00
N LEU A 207 1.38 8.27 0.03
CA LEU A 207 1.25 8.67 -1.37
C LEU A 207 0.08 9.64 -1.56
N LEU A 208 -1.07 9.39 -0.93
CA LEU A 208 -2.21 10.31 -0.93
C LEU A 208 -1.86 11.64 -0.24
N GLU A 209 -1.19 11.60 0.92
CA GLU A 209 -0.73 12.80 1.63
C GLU A 209 0.18 13.67 0.75
N TYR A 210 1.12 13.03 0.06
CA TYR A 210 1.99 13.77 -0.87
C TYR A 210 1.16 14.53 -1.91
N GLY A 211 0.21 13.84 -2.55
CA GLY A 211 -0.64 14.46 -3.58
C GLY A 211 -1.54 15.56 -3.04
N LEU A 212 -2.19 15.33 -1.90
CA LEU A 212 -3.07 16.31 -1.27
C LEU A 212 -2.30 17.58 -0.88
N ARG A 213 -1.10 17.44 -0.30
CA ARG A 213 -0.22 18.58 0.04
C ARG A 213 0.24 19.33 -1.19
N ALA A 214 0.66 18.63 -2.24
CA ALA A 214 1.11 19.24 -3.49
C ALA A 214 0.02 20.09 -4.16
N HIS A 215 -1.26 19.73 -3.97
CA HIS A 215 -2.42 20.45 -4.49
C HIS A 215 -3.04 21.45 -3.48
N GLY A 216 -2.44 21.61 -2.31
CA GLY A 216 -2.88 22.57 -1.29
C GLY A 216 -4.20 22.21 -0.60
N TYR A 217 -4.64 20.95 -0.63
CA TYR A 217 -5.82 20.51 0.09
C TYR A 217 -5.58 20.49 1.60
N ARG A 218 -6.58 20.91 2.36
CA ARG A 218 -6.65 20.73 3.80
C ARG A 218 -7.21 19.35 4.08
N PHE A 219 -6.47 18.53 4.83
CA PHE A 219 -6.89 17.16 5.07
C PHE A 219 -6.61 16.69 6.50
N LEU A 220 -7.34 15.64 6.91
CA LEU A 220 -7.08 14.82 8.09
C LEU A 220 -6.91 13.37 7.67
N ALA A 221 -6.05 12.65 8.37
CA ALA A 221 -5.73 11.26 8.10
C ALA A 221 -5.87 10.41 9.36
N TYR A 222 -6.49 9.26 9.23
CA TYR A 222 -6.62 8.27 10.29
C TYR A 222 -6.13 6.92 9.79
N ARG A 223 -5.50 6.15 10.69
CA ARG A 223 -4.90 4.85 10.38
C ARG A 223 -5.72 3.65 10.88
N ASN A 224 -6.79 3.89 11.61
CA ASN A 224 -7.70 2.83 12.05
C ASN A 224 -9.15 3.33 12.13
N GLY A 225 -10.07 2.40 11.89
CA GLY A 225 -11.50 2.73 11.79
C GLY A 225 -12.12 3.20 13.09
N ARG A 226 -11.68 2.68 14.25
CA ARG A 226 -12.27 3.04 15.54
C ARG A 226 -11.94 4.47 15.97
N ASP A 227 -10.68 4.86 15.82
CA ASP A 227 -10.26 6.23 16.11
C ASP A 227 -10.87 7.20 15.12
N ALA A 228 -10.90 6.82 13.83
CA ALA A 228 -11.57 7.61 12.81
C ALA A 228 -13.03 7.88 13.15
N LEU A 229 -13.81 6.85 13.48
CA LEU A 229 -15.22 7.03 13.83
C LEU A 229 -15.41 7.96 15.02
N ARG A 230 -14.64 7.78 16.10
CA ARG A 230 -14.70 8.64 17.29
C ARG A 230 -14.46 10.11 16.93
N GLU A 231 -13.43 10.39 16.19
CA GLU A 231 -13.05 11.75 15.79
C GLU A 231 -14.06 12.36 14.79
N LEU A 232 -14.53 11.56 13.81
CA LEU A 232 -15.53 11.99 12.82
C LEU A 232 -16.88 12.36 13.48
N LEU A 233 -17.27 11.64 14.54
CA LEU A 233 -18.47 11.97 15.29
C LEU A 233 -18.33 13.28 16.09
N ALA A 234 -17.12 13.59 16.54
CA ALA A 234 -16.82 14.81 17.32
C ALA A 234 -16.44 16.02 16.46
N LEU A 235 -16.01 15.81 15.21
CA LEU A 235 -15.51 16.86 14.34
C LEU A 235 -16.58 17.88 13.98
N ASP A 236 -16.35 19.17 14.29
CA ASP A 236 -17.20 20.25 13.82
C ASP A 236 -16.81 20.62 12.37
N VAL A 237 -17.71 20.37 11.46
CA VAL A 237 -17.54 20.67 10.03
C VAL A 237 -18.18 22.00 9.60
N HIS A 238 -18.72 22.78 10.53
CA HIS A 238 -19.30 24.12 10.30
C HIS A 238 -20.26 24.19 9.09
N GLY A 239 -21.06 23.13 8.86
CA GLY A 239 -22.00 23.06 7.74
C GLY A 239 -21.36 22.78 6.38
N THR A 240 -20.07 22.49 6.32
CA THR A 240 -19.42 21.94 5.11
C THR A 240 -19.71 20.44 5.01
N HIS A 241 -19.43 19.87 3.84
CA HIS A 241 -19.55 18.42 3.60
C HIS A 241 -18.20 17.87 3.13
N PRO A 242 -17.24 17.63 4.07
CA PRO A 242 -15.93 17.12 3.69
C PRO A 242 -16.03 15.80 2.92
N LEU A 243 -15.12 15.61 1.99
CA LEU A 243 -14.95 14.33 1.31
C LEU A 243 -14.27 13.35 2.26
N LEU A 244 -14.90 12.19 2.49
CA LEU A 244 -14.32 11.10 3.29
C LEU A 244 -13.92 9.95 2.37
N LEU A 245 -12.63 9.77 2.16
CA LEU A 245 -12.07 8.55 1.53
C LEU A 245 -11.94 7.49 2.62
N LEU A 246 -12.65 6.39 2.47
CA LEU A 246 -12.80 5.40 3.53
C LEU A 246 -12.44 4.01 3.01
N ASP A 247 -11.36 3.43 3.54
CA ASP A 247 -11.04 2.04 3.24
C ASP A 247 -12.11 1.10 3.77
N VAL A 248 -12.49 0.12 2.95
CA VAL A 248 -13.43 -0.92 3.33
C VAL A 248 -12.81 -1.89 4.33
N ASP A 249 -11.55 -2.28 4.10
CA ASP A 249 -10.87 -3.38 4.79
C ASP A 249 -10.07 -2.93 6.02
N LEU A 250 -10.60 -1.99 6.80
CA LEU A 250 -9.92 -1.48 8.00
C LEU A 250 -9.91 -2.49 9.15
N PRO A 251 -8.81 -2.55 9.92
CA PRO A 251 -8.76 -3.37 11.12
C PRO A 251 -9.70 -2.84 12.22
N ALA A 252 -10.26 -3.73 12.99
CA ALA A 252 -11.11 -3.50 14.16
C ALA A 252 -12.51 -2.90 13.88
N LEU A 253 -12.69 -2.11 12.83
CA LEU A 253 -13.99 -1.57 12.40
C LEU A 253 -13.93 -1.26 10.91
N ASP A 254 -14.66 -2.01 10.11
CA ASP A 254 -14.69 -1.90 8.66
C ASP A 254 -15.39 -0.61 8.16
N GLY A 255 -15.11 -0.24 6.91
CA GLY A 255 -15.63 0.98 6.32
C GLY A 255 -17.14 1.05 6.24
N TYR A 256 -17.84 -0.06 5.99
CA TYR A 256 -19.31 -0.08 5.96
C TYR A 256 -19.91 0.18 7.34
N SER A 257 -19.30 -0.38 8.37
CA SER A 257 -19.71 -0.15 9.76
C SER A 257 -19.54 1.32 10.16
N ILE A 258 -18.45 1.96 9.72
CA ILE A 258 -18.22 3.40 9.94
C ILE A 258 -19.28 4.22 9.23
N LEU A 259 -19.52 3.97 7.92
CA LEU A 259 -20.54 4.69 7.15
C LEU A 259 -21.91 4.56 7.81
N GLY A 260 -22.35 3.35 8.18
CA GLY A 260 -23.62 3.12 8.84
C GLY A 260 -23.75 3.79 10.21
N ALA A 261 -22.66 3.99 10.94
CA ALA A 261 -22.65 4.76 12.18
C ALA A 261 -22.77 6.27 11.91
N LEU A 262 -22.05 6.78 10.92
CA LEU A 262 -22.11 8.20 10.51
C LEU A 262 -23.50 8.57 9.99
N ASP A 263 -24.14 7.71 9.20
CA ASP A 263 -25.49 7.98 8.67
C ASP A 263 -26.55 8.03 9.77
N ARG A 264 -26.39 7.24 10.85
CA ARG A 264 -27.31 7.29 11.98
C ARG A 264 -27.10 8.52 12.87
N GLU A 265 -25.85 8.85 13.19
CA GLU A 265 -25.52 9.89 14.18
C GLU A 265 -25.36 11.28 13.54
N ARG A 266 -24.93 11.33 12.27
CA ARG A 266 -24.61 12.57 11.54
C ARG A 266 -25.01 12.47 10.06
N PRO A 267 -26.29 12.25 9.74
CA PRO A 267 -26.75 12.00 8.36
C PRO A 267 -26.37 13.15 7.43
N GLY A 268 -25.82 12.79 6.26
CA GLY A 268 -25.45 13.73 5.20
C GLY A 268 -24.28 14.67 5.52
N THR A 269 -23.59 14.47 6.65
CA THR A 269 -22.45 15.33 7.05
C THR A 269 -21.22 15.12 6.16
N TYR A 270 -20.98 13.88 5.74
CA TYR A 270 -19.80 13.51 4.93
C TYR A 270 -20.21 13.00 3.57
N ARG A 271 -19.39 13.32 2.56
CA ARG A 271 -19.48 12.70 1.22
C ARG A 271 -18.50 11.54 1.16
N VAL A 272 -19.00 10.31 1.25
CA VAL A 272 -18.17 9.12 1.41
C VAL A 272 -17.82 8.50 0.05
N VAL A 273 -16.54 8.21 -0.14
CA VAL A 273 -16.01 7.42 -1.26
C VAL A 273 -15.22 6.27 -0.67
N PHE A 274 -15.57 5.05 -1.05
CA PHE A 274 -14.84 3.89 -0.58
C PHE A 274 -13.54 3.68 -1.35
N THR A 275 -12.51 3.19 -0.66
CA THR A 275 -11.31 2.61 -1.25
C THR A 275 -11.27 1.13 -0.92
N THR A 276 -10.95 0.24 -1.86
CA THR A 276 -10.98 -1.21 -1.66
C THR A 276 -10.03 -1.95 -2.60
N VAL A 277 -9.50 -3.07 -2.16
CA VAL A 277 -8.78 -4.03 -3.01
C VAL A 277 -9.74 -4.87 -3.85
N HIS A 278 -11.01 -4.91 -3.49
CA HIS A 278 -12.06 -5.67 -4.13
C HIS A 278 -12.85 -4.78 -5.09
N GLY A 279 -12.72 -5.03 -6.38
CA GLY A 279 -13.37 -4.23 -7.42
C GLY A 279 -14.51 -4.97 -8.13
N THR A 280 -15.15 -5.95 -7.49
CA THR A 280 -16.27 -6.67 -8.10
C THR A 280 -17.48 -5.75 -8.26
N GLU A 281 -18.28 -6.02 -9.28
CA GLU A 281 -19.50 -5.25 -9.53
C GLU A 281 -20.46 -5.30 -8.32
N GLU A 282 -20.57 -6.46 -7.68
CA GLU A 282 -21.40 -6.66 -6.48
C GLU A 282 -20.97 -5.80 -5.30
N GLU A 283 -19.66 -5.65 -5.07
CA GLU A 283 -19.13 -4.80 -4.00
C GLU A 283 -19.31 -3.32 -4.29
N GLN A 284 -19.13 -2.91 -5.54
CA GLN A 284 -19.40 -1.54 -5.96
C GLN A 284 -20.87 -1.18 -5.78
N LEU A 285 -21.79 -2.05 -6.21
CA LEU A 285 -23.23 -1.87 -6.01
C LEU A 285 -23.58 -1.78 -4.53
N ARG A 286 -23.07 -2.69 -3.70
CA ARG A 286 -23.28 -2.67 -2.24
C ARG A 286 -22.88 -1.35 -1.61
N GLY A 287 -21.76 -0.77 -2.05
CA GLY A 287 -21.30 0.50 -1.50
C GLY A 287 -22.16 1.68 -1.92
N LEU A 288 -22.60 1.72 -3.18
CA LEU A 288 -23.52 2.74 -3.66
C LEU A 288 -24.88 2.63 -2.98
N GLU A 289 -25.40 1.41 -2.78
CA GLU A 289 -26.62 1.16 -2.00
C GLU A 289 -26.49 1.57 -0.53
N ALA A 290 -25.29 1.45 0.06
CA ALA A 290 -24.98 1.94 1.40
C ALA A 290 -24.89 3.48 1.50
N GLY A 291 -25.02 4.21 0.39
CA GLY A 291 -25.00 5.68 0.37
C GLY A 291 -23.63 6.30 0.02
N ALA A 292 -22.64 5.50 -0.39
CA ALA A 292 -21.37 6.05 -0.86
C ALA A 292 -21.55 6.81 -2.19
N LEU A 293 -20.76 7.86 -2.35
CA LEU A 293 -20.74 8.70 -3.56
C LEU A 293 -20.10 8.00 -4.74
N ASP A 294 -19.03 7.23 -4.48
CA ASP A 294 -18.24 6.54 -5.52
C ASP A 294 -17.30 5.51 -4.87
N TYR A 295 -16.51 4.84 -5.72
CA TYR A 295 -15.52 3.82 -5.38
C TYR A 295 -14.17 4.08 -6.03
N LEU A 296 -13.08 3.76 -5.32
CA LEU A 296 -11.71 3.72 -5.82
C LEU A 296 -11.12 2.34 -5.58
N VAL A 297 -10.78 1.63 -6.66
CA VAL A 297 -10.19 0.29 -6.57
C VAL A 297 -8.67 0.40 -6.46
N LYS A 298 -8.08 -0.27 -5.48
CA LYS A 298 -6.62 -0.36 -5.28
C LYS A 298 -5.98 -1.36 -6.26
N PRO A 299 -4.77 -1.13 -6.79
CA PRO A 299 -3.89 0.02 -6.49
C PRO A 299 -4.37 1.31 -7.18
N ILE A 300 -4.38 2.40 -6.42
CA ILE A 300 -4.91 3.69 -6.86
C ILE A 300 -3.81 4.51 -7.53
N SER A 301 -4.04 4.94 -8.79
CA SER A 301 -3.21 5.98 -9.40
C SER A 301 -3.43 7.30 -8.66
N LEU A 302 -2.33 7.91 -8.17
CA LEU A 302 -2.41 9.19 -7.46
C LEU A 302 -3.12 10.26 -8.28
N ARG A 303 -2.82 10.34 -9.58
CA ARG A 303 -3.48 11.27 -10.50
C ARG A 303 -4.99 11.05 -10.56
N VAL A 304 -5.42 9.80 -10.76
CA VAL A 304 -6.86 9.47 -10.84
C VAL A 304 -7.55 9.83 -9.53
N ALA A 305 -6.92 9.54 -8.39
CA ALA A 305 -7.46 9.93 -7.08
C ALA A 305 -7.62 11.45 -6.97
N LEU A 306 -6.59 12.22 -7.31
CA LEU A 306 -6.61 13.68 -7.22
C LEU A 306 -7.63 14.33 -8.16
N GLU A 307 -7.78 13.84 -9.40
CA GLU A 307 -8.80 14.33 -10.33
C GLU A 307 -10.22 14.04 -9.83
N LYS A 308 -10.45 12.86 -9.29
CA LYS A 308 -11.73 12.52 -8.65
C LYS A 308 -11.98 13.40 -7.43
N ILE A 309 -10.99 13.57 -6.53
CA ILE A 309 -11.09 14.43 -5.36
C ILE A 309 -11.43 15.87 -5.78
N LYS A 310 -10.75 16.42 -6.75
CA LYS A 310 -11.02 17.76 -7.30
C LYS A 310 -12.46 17.89 -7.78
N ARG A 311 -12.96 16.90 -8.49
CA ARG A 311 -14.35 16.88 -8.98
C ARG A 311 -15.34 16.82 -7.81
N TRP A 312 -15.09 16.02 -6.81
CA TRP A 312 -16.00 15.87 -5.67
C TRP A 312 -15.92 17.05 -4.70
N VAL A 313 -14.73 17.59 -4.44
CA VAL A 313 -14.58 18.80 -3.61
C VAL A 313 -15.09 20.05 -4.33
N GLY A 314 -14.82 20.20 -5.64
CA GLY A 314 -15.23 21.34 -6.44
C GLY A 314 -16.70 21.39 -6.83
N GLY A 315 -17.39 20.26 -6.90
CA GLY A 315 -18.80 20.15 -7.31
C GLY A 315 -19.82 20.63 -6.26
N GLY A 316 -19.36 21.16 -5.12
CA GLY A 316 -20.20 21.71 -4.05
C GLY A 316 -20.17 23.23 -3.92
N ARG A 317 -19.64 23.95 -4.93
CA ARG A 317 -19.68 25.42 -5.01
C ARG A 317 -20.73 25.88 -5.99
#